data_b81599e555dfc3f7eb63728847e7f48e
#
_entry.id   b81599e555dfc3f7eb63728847e7f48e
#
_cell.length_a   1.000
_cell.length_b   1.000
_cell.length_c   1.000
_cell.angle_alpha   90.00
_cell.angle_beta   90.00
_cell.angle_gamma   90.00
#
_symmetry.space_group_name_H-M   'P 1'
#
loop_
_entity.id
_entity.type
_entity.pdbx_description
1 polymer ?
#
loop_
_entity_poly.entity_id
_entity_poly.type
_entity_poly.pdbx_seq_one_letter_code
_entity_poly.pdbx_strand_id
1 'polypeptide(L)'
;MRTYLVRAARRHSRQMANTGQLVHSTNLADIGAGRDWDLIGENIGYGPSMDVLHEAFMDSPPHRQNELNGEYRHVGVGMAVGDDGLIWVTVLFLG
;
A
#
# COMPACT_ATOMS: atom_id res chain seq x y z
N MET A 1 -4.75 -10.38 7.46
CA MET A 1 -3.71 -9.87 6.54
C MET A 1 -2.49 -10.78 6.54
N ARG A 2 -1.81 -10.88 5.43
CA ARG A 2 -0.60 -11.70 5.34
C ARG A 2 0.60 -10.93 5.88
N THR A 3 1.36 -11.54 6.77
CA THR A 3 2.49 -10.91 7.46
C THR A 3 3.55 -10.37 6.49
N TYR A 4 3.88 -11.11 5.43
CA TYR A 4 4.90 -10.66 4.48
C TYR A 4 4.44 -9.42 3.69
N LEU A 5 3.14 -9.30 3.40
CA LEU A 5 2.58 -8.11 2.76
C LEU A 5 2.58 -6.91 3.70
N VAL A 6 2.23 -7.13 4.97
CA VAL A 6 2.28 -6.08 5.99
C VAL A 6 3.71 -5.55 6.16
N ARG A 7 4.70 -6.44 6.23
CA ARG A 7 6.10 -6.04 6.37
C ARG A 7 6.58 -5.23 5.17
N ALA A 8 6.25 -5.67 3.96
CA ALA A 8 6.63 -4.98 2.73
C ALA A 8 5.94 -3.61 2.66
N ALA A 9 4.66 -3.53 2.97
CA ALA A 9 3.90 -2.29 2.98
C ALA A 9 4.47 -1.30 3.99
N ARG A 10 4.77 -1.77 5.20
CA ARG A 10 5.35 -0.93 6.26
C ARG A 10 6.72 -0.41 5.88
N ARG A 11 7.56 -1.25 5.28
CA ARG A 11 8.89 -0.85 4.82
C ARG A 11 8.81 0.23 3.76
N HIS A 12 7.90 0.09 2.79
CA HIS A 12 7.71 1.08 1.73
C HIS A 12 7.18 2.40 2.29
N SER A 13 6.22 2.35 3.22
CA SER A 13 5.70 3.55 3.87
C SER A 13 6.78 4.31 4.65
N ARG A 14 7.67 3.61 5.34
CA ARG A 14 8.83 4.24 6.01
C ARG A 14 9.75 4.92 5.00
N GLN A 15 10.01 4.27 3.88
CA GLN A 15 10.84 4.84 2.82
C GLN A 15 10.23 6.13 2.29
N MET A 16 8.93 6.13 1.98
CA MET A 16 8.22 7.33 1.54
C MET A 16 8.25 8.43 2.59
N ALA A 17 7.98 8.10 3.84
CA ALA A 17 8.00 9.07 4.94
C ALA A 17 9.39 9.69 5.12
N ASN A 18 10.45 8.88 4.99
CA ASN A 18 11.84 9.35 5.17
C ASN A 18 12.30 10.22 4.01
N THR A 19 11.86 9.96 2.79
CA THR A 19 12.25 10.72 1.60
C THR A 19 11.31 11.87 1.28
N GLY A 20 10.10 11.86 1.83
CA GLY A 20 9.06 12.83 1.50
C GLY A 20 8.50 12.68 0.09
N GLN A 21 8.65 11.50 -0.52
CA GLN A 21 8.24 11.24 -1.89
C GLN A 21 7.15 10.18 -1.95
N LEU A 22 6.04 10.50 -2.61
CA LEU A 22 4.96 9.56 -2.87
C LEU A 22 5.25 8.81 -4.17
N VAL A 23 5.78 7.60 -4.05
CA VAL A 23 6.19 6.77 -5.17
C VAL A 23 5.75 5.33 -4.97
N HIS A 24 5.38 4.65 -6.05
CA HIS A 24 5.11 3.22 -6.00
C HIS A 24 6.37 2.42 -5.73
N SER A 25 6.20 1.24 -5.14
CA SER A 25 7.28 0.26 -4.97
C SER A 25 7.80 -0.17 -6.34
N THR A 26 9.11 -0.35 -6.45
CA THR A 26 9.76 -0.82 -7.69
C THR A 26 9.98 -2.32 -7.68
N ASN A 27 9.65 -3.00 -6.57
CA ASN A 27 9.96 -4.40 -6.32
C ASN A 27 8.72 -5.26 -6.05
N LEU A 28 7.57 -4.92 -6.66
CA LEU A 28 6.32 -5.66 -6.41
C LEU A 28 6.47 -7.15 -6.74
N ALA A 29 7.12 -7.50 -7.84
CA ALA A 29 7.34 -8.89 -8.21
C ALA A 29 8.16 -9.64 -7.16
N ASP A 30 9.16 -8.99 -6.56
CA ASP A 30 9.99 -9.58 -5.51
C ASP A 30 9.20 -9.83 -4.23
N ILE A 31 8.23 -8.95 -3.92
CA ILE A 31 7.36 -9.11 -2.75
C ILE A 31 6.57 -10.41 -2.86
N GLY A 32 6.10 -10.76 -4.06
CA GLY A 32 5.37 -12.00 -4.32
C GLY A 32 6.27 -13.21 -4.60
N ALA A 33 7.59 -13.04 -4.66
CA ALA A 33 8.52 -14.09 -5.06
C ALA A 33 8.41 -15.33 -4.16
N GLY A 34 8.39 -16.50 -4.79
CA GLY A 34 8.27 -17.78 -4.09
C GLY A 34 6.86 -18.11 -3.64
N ARG A 35 5.88 -17.27 -3.99
CA ARG A 35 4.47 -17.47 -3.67
C ARG A 35 3.68 -17.67 -4.95
N ASP A 36 2.55 -18.35 -4.81
CA ASP A 36 1.65 -18.62 -5.94
C ASP A 36 0.72 -17.39 -6.11
N TRP A 37 0.97 -16.59 -7.13
CA TRP A 37 0.17 -15.41 -7.43
C TRP A 37 0.15 -15.11 -8.92
N ASP A 38 -0.96 -14.55 -9.39
CA ASP A 38 -1.16 -14.10 -10.77
C ASP A 38 -1.24 -12.58 -10.86
N LEU A 39 -1.64 -11.92 -9.77
CA LEU A 39 -1.94 -10.50 -9.76
C LEU A 39 -1.39 -9.86 -8.48
N ILE A 40 -0.73 -8.72 -8.64
CA ILE A 40 -0.25 -7.92 -7.52
C ILE A 40 -0.55 -6.45 -7.80
N GLY A 41 -0.99 -5.72 -6.78
CA GLY A 41 -1.29 -4.30 -6.89
C GLY A 41 -0.91 -3.54 -5.64
N GLU A 42 -0.93 -2.22 -5.75
CA GLU A 42 -0.52 -1.34 -4.68
C GLU A 42 -1.33 -0.03 -4.73
N ASN A 43 -1.82 0.38 -3.55
CA ASN A 43 -2.30 1.74 -3.33
C ASN A 43 -1.34 2.45 -2.39
N ILE A 44 -1.02 3.69 -2.68
CA ILE A 44 -0.17 4.53 -1.83
C ILE A 44 -0.83 5.88 -1.61
N GLY A 45 -0.57 6.48 -0.46
CA GLY A 45 -1.08 7.81 -0.14
C GLY A 45 -0.44 8.39 1.11
N TYR A 46 -0.66 9.68 1.33
CA TYR A 46 -0.29 10.33 2.58
C TYR A 46 -1.34 11.38 2.94
N GLY A 47 -1.50 11.64 4.22
CA GLY A 47 -2.48 12.59 4.69
C GLY A 47 -2.57 12.65 6.21
N PRO A 48 -3.51 13.47 6.73
CA PRO A 48 -3.60 13.73 8.17
C PRO A 48 -4.19 12.58 8.98
N SER A 49 -4.94 11.68 8.35
CA SER A 49 -5.55 10.54 9.04
C SER A 49 -5.81 9.39 8.07
N MET A 50 -5.99 8.18 8.62
CA MET A 50 -6.34 7.00 7.82
C MET A 50 -7.74 7.12 7.20
N ASP A 51 -8.68 7.76 7.89
CA ASP A 51 -10.03 7.96 7.35
C ASP A 51 -10.03 8.83 6.11
N VAL A 52 -9.26 9.93 6.13
CA VAL A 52 -9.08 10.81 4.98
C VAL A 52 -8.43 10.05 3.82
N LEU A 53 -7.42 9.24 4.11
CA LEU A 53 -6.74 8.45 3.09
C LEU A 53 -7.65 7.40 2.46
N HIS A 54 -8.45 6.72 3.27
CA HIS A 54 -9.43 5.75 2.75
C HIS A 54 -10.44 6.41 1.83
N GLU A 55 -11.01 7.55 2.21
CA GLU A 55 -11.94 8.30 1.36
C GLU A 55 -11.26 8.72 0.05
N ALA A 56 -10.03 9.19 0.12
CA ALA A 56 -9.28 9.59 -1.06
C ALA A 56 -9.05 8.40 -2.02
N PHE A 57 -8.74 7.22 -1.49
CA PHE A 57 -8.60 6.01 -2.30
C PHE A 57 -9.91 5.63 -2.99
N MET A 58 -11.03 5.71 -2.28
CA MET A 58 -12.34 5.37 -2.85
C MET A 58 -12.81 6.40 -3.87
N ASP A 59 -12.41 7.66 -3.75
CA ASP A 59 -12.72 8.73 -4.70
C ASP A 59 -11.82 8.72 -5.94
N SER A 60 -10.69 8.03 -5.89
CA SER A 60 -9.74 7.93 -7.00
C SER A 60 -9.98 6.62 -7.76
N PRO A 61 -10.43 6.64 -9.05
CA PRO A 61 -10.78 5.42 -9.77
C PRO A 61 -9.68 4.34 -9.77
N PRO A 62 -8.39 4.63 -10.03
CA PRO A 62 -7.38 3.58 -9.99
C PRO A 62 -7.20 2.91 -8.63
N HIS A 63 -7.25 3.70 -7.54
CA HIS A 63 -7.13 3.17 -6.19
C HIS A 63 -8.38 2.38 -5.79
N ARG A 64 -9.56 2.89 -6.15
CA ARG A 64 -10.83 2.22 -5.90
C ARG A 64 -10.91 0.87 -6.60
N GLN A 65 -10.42 0.78 -7.83
CA GLN A 65 -10.40 -0.48 -8.58
C GLN A 65 -9.58 -1.54 -7.83
N ASN A 66 -8.43 -1.18 -7.28
CA ASN A 66 -7.64 -2.10 -6.47
C ASN A 66 -8.41 -2.54 -5.22
N GLU A 67 -9.02 -1.59 -4.50
CA GLU A 67 -9.77 -1.88 -3.28
C GLU A 67 -10.95 -2.84 -3.51
N LEU A 68 -11.61 -2.73 -4.67
CA LEU A 68 -12.82 -3.49 -4.99
C LEU A 68 -12.57 -4.72 -5.88
N ASN A 69 -11.32 -4.98 -6.27
CA ASN A 69 -11.00 -6.08 -7.17
C ASN A 69 -11.13 -7.43 -6.45
N GLY A 70 -12.14 -8.22 -6.82
CA GLY A 70 -12.41 -9.53 -6.22
C GLY A 70 -11.38 -10.61 -6.55
N GLU A 71 -10.45 -10.36 -7.48
CA GLU A 71 -9.35 -11.27 -7.79
C GLU A 71 -8.23 -11.20 -6.76
N TYR A 72 -8.15 -10.12 -5.98
CA TYR A 72 -7.21 -10.03 -4.88
C TYR A 72 -7.72 -10.82 -3.68
N ARG A 73 -6.91 -11.77 -3.19
CA ARG A 73 -7.26 -12.66 -2.09
C ARG A 73 -6.55 -12.30 -0.79
N HIS A 74 -5.44 -11.59 -0.89
CA HIS A 74 -4.62 -11.24 0.25
C HIS A 74 -4.31 -9.75 0.21
N VAL A 75 -4.26 -9.13 1.38
CA VAL A 75 -3.98 -7.73 1.53
C VAL A 75 -3.01 -7.52 2.69
N GLY A 76 -2.18 -6.52 2.58
CA GLY A 76 -1.35 -6.05 3.68
C GLY A 76 -1.32 -4.53 3.69
N VAL A 77 -1.52 -3.95 4.86
CA VAL A 77 -1.49 -2.51 5.06
C VAL A 77 -0.31 -2.17 5.97
N GLY A 78 0.47 -1.20 5.55
CA GLY A 78 1.56 -0.67 6.37
C GLY A 78 1.53 0.84 6.36
N MET A 79 1.84 1.45 7.49
CA MET A 79 1.89 2.90 7.63
C MET A 79 3.14 3.36 8.36
N ALA A 80 3.52 4.60 8.09
CA ALA A 80 4.59 5.29 8.83
C ALA A 80 4.19 6.75 9.01
N VAL A 81 4.63 7.35 10.11
CA VAL A 81 4.39 8.75 10.40
C VAL A 81 5.66 9.54 10.07
N GLY A 82 5.53 10.56 9.25
CA GLY A 82 6.64 11.44 8.91
C GLY A 82 6.92 12.46 10.01
N ASP A 83 8.02 13.21 9.86
CA ASP A 83 8.43 14.24 10.82
C ASP A 83 7.40 15.37 10.94
N ASP A 84 6.63 15.60 9.89
CA ASP A 84 5.55 16.60 9.83
C ASP A 84 4.24 16.11 10.46
N GLY A 85 4.20 14.87 10.95
CA GLY A 85 3.01 14.25 11.52
C GLY A 85 2.05 13.65 10.50
N LEU A 86 2.33 13.73 9.21
CA LEU A 86 1.52 13.11 8.17
C LEU A 86 1.72 11.60 8.16
N ILE A 87 0.64 10.88 7.87
CA ILE A 87 0.63 9.42 7.75
C ILE A 87 0.89 9.05 6.30
N TRP A 88 1.87 8.18 6.09
CA TRP A 88 2.16 7.56 4.80
C TRP A 88 1.66 6.13 4.83
N VAL A 89 0.89 5.73 3.82
CA VAL A 89 0.26 4.40 3.80
C VAL A 89 0.57 3.69 2.49
N THR A 90 0.78 2.40 2.62
CA THR A 90 0.91 1.46 1.49
C THR A 90 -0.07 0.33 1.72
N VAL A 91 -0.87 0.02 0.71
CA VAL A 91 -1.75 -1.14 0.71
C VAL A 91 -1.30 -2.05 -0.43
N LEU A 92 -0.91 -3.28 -0.09
CA LEU A 92 -0.49 -4.27 -1.06
C LEU A 92 -1.56 -5.34 -1.21
N PHE A 93 -1.84 -5.69 -2.45
CA PHE A 93 -2.86 -6.68 -2.83
C PHE A 93 -2.20 -7.81 -3.60
N LEU A 94 -2.59 -9.03 -3.32
CA LEU A 94 -2.08 -10.22 -3.98
C LEU A 94 -3.21 -11.20 -4.30
N GLY A 95 -3.26 -11.64 -5.54
CA GLY A 95 -4.25 -12.63 -5.97
C GLY A 95 -3.73 -13.69 -6.93
#